data_435a0c1745a01ae82c2dedfa8ab89f6b
#
_entry.id   435a0c1745a01ae82c2dedfa8ab89f6b
#
_cell.length_a   1.000
_cell.length_b   1.000
_cell.length_c   1.000
_cell.angle_alpha   90.00
_cell.angle_beta   90.00
_cell.angle_gamma   90.00
#
_symmetry.space_group_name_H-M   'P 1'
#
loop_
_entity.id
_entity.type
_entity.pdbx_description
1 polymer ?
#
loop_
_entity_poly.entity_id
_entity_poly.type
_entity_poly.pdbx_seq_one_letter_code
_entity_poly.pdbx_strand_id
1 'polypeptide(L)'
;IVNLSDGKIPPQAIDLEEAVLGAMLIDEKGVNEIIEILSPEVFYKKSHQLIYESIERLFRESEPIDLLTVSADLKKNKNFETVGGDFYLINLSQKVSSSAHIEFHSRIILQKYIQRKLITISNEIIQKSYDETSDVMDLLDEAESKLYDVAQGNLRGTSETAQTLVLKAKKRIEEIEKREGALSGISTGFDKLDKLTSGWQPSDLVIVAARPGMGKTAFALSMARDISVKQNIPVAFFSLEMSSVQLITRLISSETGLVSDKLRTGKLAEHEWQQLNIKVSDLESAPLYID
;
A
#
# COMPACT_ATOMS: atom_id res chain seq x y z
N ILE A 1 7.46 -5.75 34.72
CA ILE A 1 7.01 -4.72 33.76
C ILE A 1 8.29 -4.03 33.31
N VAL A 2 8.78 -4.35 32.14
CA VAL A 2 9.92 -3.65 31.54
C VAL A 2 9.37 -2.36 30.95
N ASN A 3 9.49 -1.26 31.68
CA ASN A 3 9.26 0.08 31.15
C ASN A 3 10.38 0.37 30.14
N LEU A 4 10.19 0.02 28.89
CA LEU A 4 11.13 0.30 27.79
C LEU A 4 11.26 1.81 27.49
N SER A 5 10.43 2.64 28.11
CA SER A 5 10.42 4.11 27.96
C SER A 5 11.16 4.89 29.04
N ASP A 6 11.84 4.23 29.99
CA ASP A 6 12.50 4.91 31.08
C ASP A 6 13.51 5.94 30.55
N GLY A 7 13.11 7.22 30.61
CA GLY A 7 13.94 8.37 30.32
C GLY A 7 14.09 8.78 28.85
N LYS A 8 13.43 8.11 27.90
CA LYS A 8 13.49 8.51 26.48
C LYS A 8 12.33 9.44 26.12
N ILE A 9 12.68 10.62 25.60
CA ILE A 9 11.68 11.55 25.05
C ILE A 9 11.08 10.95 23.77
N PRO A 10 9.74 10.91 23.62
CA PRO A 10 9.11 10.46 22.39
C PRO A 10 9.63 11.20 21.15
N PRO A 11 9.77 10.54 19.99
CA PRO A 11 10.22 11.19 18.77
C PRO A 11 9.35 12.39 18.41
N GLN A 12 9.95 13.57 18.35
CA GLN A 12 9.29 14.85 18.11
C GLN A 12 10.18 15.78 17.30
N ALA A 13 9.58 16.79 16.65
CA ALA A 13 10.27 17.83 15.90
C ALA A 13 9.49 19.14 16.01
N ILE A 14 9.40 19.67 17.24
CA ILE A 14 8.54 20.81 17.60
C ILE A 14 8.86 22.05 16.76
N ASP A 15 10.14 22.35 16.54
CA ASP A 15 10.55 23.50 15.73
C ASP A 15 10.06 23.40 14.29
N LEU A 16 10.02 22.17 13.73
CA LEU A 16 9.50 21.94 12.39
C LEU A 16 7.96 22.01 12.37
N GLU A 17 7.29 21.56 13.43
CA GLU A 17 5.84 21.73 13.55
C GLU A 17 5.46 23.21 13.56
N GLU A 18 6.19 24.02 14.32
CA GLU A 18 5.99 25.48 14.37
C GLU A 18 6.28 26.13 13.01
N ALA A 19 7.32 25.69 12.31
CA ALA A 19 7.64 26.19 10.99
C ALA A 19 6.55 25.84 9.95
N VAL A 20 6.03 24.62 9.98
CA VAL A 20 4.97 24.19 9.07
C VAL A 20 3.69 24.97 9.33
N LEU A 21 3.23 25.06 10.59
CA LEU A 21 2.03 25.82 10.93
C LEU A 21 2.17 27.31 10.62
N GLY A 22 3.33 27.90 10.92
CA GLY A 22 3.61 29.29 10.60
C GLY A 22 3.56 29.56 9.08
N ALA A 23 4.11 28.66 8.26
CA ALA A 23 4.05 28.77 6.81
C ALA A 23 2.60 28.66 6.26
N MET A 24 1.79 27.76 6.83
CA MET A 24 0.37 27.63 6.47
C MET A 24 -0.47 28.87 6.80
N LEU A 25 -0.09 29.64 7.84
CA LEU A 25 -0.76 30.89 8.19
C LEU A 25 -0.39 32.09 7.29
N ILE A 26 0.67 31.97 6.47
CA ILE A 26 1.18 33.07 5.65
C ILE A 26 0.93 32.81 4.16
N ASP A 27 1.00 31.54 3.72
CA ASP A 27 0.98 31.16 2.32
C ASP A 27 -0.04 30.08 2.04
N GLU A 28 -1.09 30.45 1.30
CA GLU A 28 -2.15 29.53 0.87
C GLU A 28 -1.63 28.39 0.00
N LYS A 29 -0.57 28.59 -0.79
CA LYS A 29 0.04 27.51 -1.57
C LYS A 29 0.64 26.44 -0.67
N GLY A 30 1.25 26.83 0.45
CA GLY A 30 1.76 25.90 1.44
C GLY A 30 0.68 25.03 2.06
N VAL A 31 -0.53 25.55 2.22
CA VAL A 31 -1.67 24.77 2.72
C VAL A 31 -2.05 23.67 1.73
N ASN A 32 -2.19 23.99 0.43
CA ASN A 32 -2.56 23.04 -0.61
C ASN A 32 -1.58 21.86 -0.73
N GLU A 33 -0.28 22.12 -0.53
CA GLU A 33 0.76 21.09 -0.60
C GLU A 33 0.73 20.11 0.58
N ILE A 34 0.28 20.57 1.75
CA ILE A 34 0.42 19.82 3.01
C ILE A 34 -0.85 19.17 3.48
N ILE A 35 -2.00 19.73 3.17
CA ILE A 35 -3.29 19.28 3.69
C ILE A 35 -3.58 17.81 3.35
N GLU A 36 -2.99 17.29 2.28
CA GLU A 36 -3.10 15.89 1.87
C GLU A 36 -2.05 14.99 2.55
N ILE A 37 -0.93 15.57 3.04
CA ILE A 37 0.20 14.83 3.62
C ILE A 37 0.01 14.63 5.12
N LEU A 38 -0.49 15.65 5.81
CA LEU A 38 -0.59 15.65 7.27
C LEU A 38 -2.04 15.44 7.73
N SER A 39 -2.16 15.02 8.97
CA SER A 39 -3.40 15.02 9.75
C SER A 39 -3.12 15.61 11.14
N PRO A 40 -4.14 16.06 11.87
CA PRO A 40 -3.94 16.66 13.20
C PRO A 40 -3.12 15.79 14.15
N GLU A 41 -3.30 14.48 14.09
CA GLU A 41 -2.63 13.51 14.95
C GLU A 41 -1.10 13.42 14.73
N VAL A 42 -0.62 13.90 13.58
CA VAL A 42 0.80 13.89 13.23
C VAL A 42 1.59 14.84 14.13
N PHE A 43 0.97 15.90 14.59
CA PHE A 43 1.60 16.88 15.49
C PHE A 43 1.75 16.33 16.90
N TYR A 44 2.89 16.63 17.53
CA TYR A 44 3.18 16.18 18.88
C TYR A 44 2.46 17.02 19.93
N LYS A 45 2.53 18.36 19.81
CA LYS A 45 1.86 19.28 20.75
C LYS A 45 0.34 19.34 20.48
N LYS A 46 -0.46 19.24 21.53
CA LYS A 46 -1.93 19.37 21.42
C LYS A 46 -2.35 20.73 20.86
N SER A 47 -1.65 21.80 21.20
CA SER A 47 -1.89 23.14 20.62
C SER A 47 -1.70 23.14 19.10
N HIS A 48 -0.67 22.46 18.58
CA HIS A 48 -0.43 22.34 17.14
C HIS A 48 -1.50 21.52 16.45
N GLN A 49 -1.96 20.42 17.07
CA GLN A 49 -3.09 19.64 16.57
C GLN A 49 -4.34 20.51 16.39
N LEU A 50 -4.69 21.32 17.41
CA LEU A 50 -5.85 22.18 17.37
C LEU A 50 -5.75 23.30 16.32
N ILE A 51 -4.56 23.88 16.13
CA ILE A 51 -4.33 24.85 15.04
C ILE A 51 -4.53 24.18 13.69
N TYR A 52 -3.93 23.01 13.49
CA TYR A 52 -4.08 22.28 12.23
C TYR A 52 -5.52 21.85 11.96
N GLU A 53 -6.26 21.37 12.98
CA GLU A 53 -7.69 21.07 12.89
C GLU A 53 -8.51 22.30 12.43
N SER A 54 -8.14 23.49 12.92
CA SER A 54 -8.78 24.75 12.50
C SER A 54 -8.47 25.05 11.02
N ILE A 55 -7.20 24.94 10.62
CA ILE A 55 -6.77 25.16 9.24
C ILE A 55 -7.47 24.15 8.30
N GLU A 56 -7.50 22.86 8.65
CA GLU A 56 -8.16 21.82 7.86
C GLU A 56 -9.66 22.08 7.69
N ARG A 57 -10.33 22.58 8.72
CA ARG A 57 -11.75 22.93 8.67
C ARG A 57 -12.02 24.10 7.73
N LEU A 58 -11.26 25.19 7.87
CA LEU A 58 -11.35 26.36 6.97
C LEU A 58 -11.09 25.97 5.52
N PHE A 59 -10.08 25.11 5.30
CA PHE A 59 -9.79 24.59 3.98
C PHE A 59 -10.97 23.82 3.37
N ARG A 60 -11.62 22.94 4.13
CA ARG A 60 -12.80 22.19 3.68
C ARG A 60 -14.01 23.08 3.39
N GLU A 61 -14.14 24.19 4.13
CA GLU A 61 -15.21 25.18 3.94
C GLU A 61 -14.87 26.18 2.83
N SER A 62 -13.68 26.06 2.20
CA SER A 62 -13.16 26.97 1.18
C SER A 62 -13.10 28.42 1.69
N GLU A 63 -12.85 28.62 2.97
CA GLU A 63 -12.62 29.91 3.58
C GLU A 63 -11.13 30.30 3.54
N PRO A 64 -10.81 31.60 3.50
CA PRO A 64 -9.43 32.08 3.54
C PRO A 64 -8.71 31.59 4.80
N ILE A 65 -7.44 31.16 4.66
CA ILE A 65 -6.62 30.67 5.76
C ILE A 65 -5.55 31.72 6.05
N ASP A 66 -5.78 32.45 7.12
CA ASP A 66 -4.84 33.44 7.66
C ASP A 66 -4.94 33.48 9.19
N LEU A 67 -4.08 34.30 9.80
CA LEU A 67 -4.01 34.44 11.25
C LEU A 67 -5.35 34.86 11.86
N LEU A 68 -6.12 35.73 11.18
CA LEU A 68 -7.39 36.26 11.70
C LEU A 68 -8.50 35.22 11.62
N THR A 69 -8.61 34.52 10.50
CA THR A 69 -9.65 33.48 10.29
C THR A 69 -9.41 32.29 11.20
N VAL A 70 -8.16 31.82 11.33
CA VAL A 70 -7.79 30.74 12.28
C VAL A 70 -8.04 31.14 13.72
N SER A 71 -7.70 32.38 14.13
CA SER A 71 -8.00 32.90 15.48
C SER A 71 -9.52 32.93 15.74
N ALA A 72 -10.33 33.36 14.77
CA ALA A 72 -11.77 33.40 14.88
C ALA A 72 -12.38 32.00 15.01
N ASP A 73 -11.92 31.04 14.21
CA ASP A 73 -12.38 29.65 14.26
C ASP A 73 -11.99 28.98 15.60
N LEU A 74 -10.77 29.19 16.10
CA LEU A 74 -10.35 28.70 17.40
C LEU A 74 -11.18 29.27 18.55
N LYS A 75 -11.58 30.56 18.48
CA LYS A 75 -12.50 31.19 19.45
C LYS A 75 -13.89 30.56 19.40
N LYS A 76 -14.44 30.34 18.19
CA LYS A 76 -15.73 29.68 17.97
C LYS A 76 -15.75 28.27 18.59
N ASN A 77 -14.65 27.53 18.48
CA ASN A 77 -14.54 26.16 18.99
C ASN A 77 -13.99 26.06 20.43
N LYS A 78 -13.85 27.17 21.14
CA LYS A 78 -13.34 27.23 22.54
C LYS A 78 -11.92 26.67 22.74
N ASN A 79 -11.12 26.60 21.70
CA ASN A 79 -9.74 26.09 21.73
C ASN A 79 -8.69 27.21 21.83
N PHE A 80 -9.11 28.45 21.75
CA PHE A 80 -8.24 29.63 21.65
C PHE A 80 -7.25 29.77 22.82
N GLU A 81 -7.73 29.62 24.05
CA GLU A 81 -6.86 29.69 25.25
C GLU A 81 -5.89 28.50 25.35
N THR A 82 -6.35 27.31 24.94
CA THR A 82 -5.54 26.08 24.94
C THR A 82 -4.36 26.19 23.98
N VAL A 83 -4.54 26.91 22.88
CA VAL A 83 -3.50 27.15 21.88
C VAL A 83 -2.48 28.20 22.35
N GLY A 84 -2.85 29.11 23.26
CA GLY A 84 -2.02 30.22 23.73
C GLY A 84 -2.38 31.58 23.12
N GLY A 85 -3.58 31.69 22.53
CA GLY A 85 -4.16 32.92 22.04
C GLY A 85 -3.47 33.53 20.83
N ASP A 86 -3.82 34.79 20.53
CA ASP A 86 -3.28 35.53 19.37
C ASP A 86 -1.75 35.65 19.43
N PHE A 87 -1.18 35.78 20.62
CA PHE A 87 0.28 35.93 20.81
C PHE A 87 1.03 34.70 20.24
N TYR A 88 0.52 33.50 20.49
CA TYR A 88 1.17 32.28 19.99
C TYR A 88 1.06 32.16 18.47
N LEU A 89 -0.12 32.48 17.89
CA LEU A 89 -0.34 32.45 16.44
C LEU A 89 0.55 33.48 15.71
N ILE A 90 0.70 34.70 16.28
CA ILE A 90 1.61 35.72 15.75
C ILE A 90 3.06 35.21 15.80
N ASN A 91 3.47 34.60 16.89
CA ASN A 91 4.82 34.08 17.03
C ASN A 91 5.11 32.96 16.01
N LEU A 92 4.14 32.07 15.73
CA LEU A 92 4.27 31.07 14.68
C LEU A 92 4.47 31.71 13.31
N SER A 93 3.67 32.72 12.97
CA SER A 93 3.77 33.39 11.66
C SER A 93 5.10 34.13 11.49
N GLN A 94 5.68 34.67 12.56
CA GLN A 94 6.95 35.40 12.50
C GLN A 94 8.19 34.50 12.42
N LYS A 95 8.09 33.24 12.84
CA LYS A 95 9.22 32.27 12.77
C LYS A 95 9.56 31.84 11.36
N VAL A 96 8.69 32.07 10.40
CA VAL A 96 8.86 31.55 9.03
C VAL A 96 9.01 32.71 8.04
N SER A 97 10.10 32.66 7.29
CA SER A 97 10.36 33.66 6.22
C SER A 97 9.97 33.17 4.83
N SER A 98 9.71 31.86 4.65
CA SER A 98 9.42 31.25 3.35
C SER A 98 8.80 29.86 3.51
N SER A 99 7.83 29.51 2.65
CA SER A 99 7.22 28.20 2.53
C SER A 99 8.05 27.20 1.67
N ALA A 100 9.22 27.60 1.18
CA ALA A 100 10.01 26.86 0.17
C ALA A 100 10.38 25.41 0.55
N HIS A 101 10.37 25.05 1.83
CA HIS A 101 10.73 23.70 2.29
C HIS A 101 9.65 23.03 3.14
N ILE A 102 8.43 23.53 3.04
CA ILE A 102 7.32 23.10 3.88
C ILE A 102 7.00 21.60 3.69
N GLU A 103 7.05 21.09 2.48
CA GLU A 103 6.85 19.67 2.17
C GLU A 103 7.91 18.80 2.85
N PHE A 104 9.18 19.20 2.78
CA PHE A 104 10.28 18.45 3.40
C PHE A 104 10.14 18.42 4.94
N HIS A 105 9.79 19.56 5.56
CA HIS A 105 9.53 19.63 6.99
C HIS A 105 8.35 18.75 7.40
N SER A 106 7.27 18.77 6.62
CA SER A 106 6.09 17.94 6.85
C SER A 106 6.39 16.45 6.80
N ARG A 107 7.24 16.01 5.88
CA ARG A 107 7.71 14.62 5.81
C ARG A 107 8.50 14.21 7.05
N ILE A 108 9.32 15.10 7.62
CA ILE A 108 10.05 14.82 8.87
C ILE A 108 9.06 14.68 10.04
N ILE A 109 8.09 15.58 10.15
CA ILE A 109 7.06 15.50 11.19
C ILE A 109 6.29 14.18 11.08
N LEU A 110 5.89 13.78 9.87
CA LEU A 110 5.25 12.50 9.59
C LEU A 110 6.12 11.31 10.02
N GLN A 111 7.42 11.33 9.72
CA GLN A 111 8.35 10.28 10.17
C GLN A 111 8.39 10.19 11.71
N LYS A 112 8.38 11.31 12.43
CA LYS A 112 8.32 11.31 13.89
C LYS A 112 7.02 10.74 14.44
N TYR A 113 5.91 11.00 13.76
CA TYR A 113 4.62 10.40 14.09
C TYR A 113 4.62 8.90 13.90
N ILE A 114 5.12 8.41 12.76
CA ILE A 114 5.25 6.97 12.49
C ILE A 114 6.09 6.29 13.58
N GLN A 115 7.23 6.90 13.95
CA GLN A 115 8.06 6.39 15.04
C GLN A 115 7.29 6.29 16.36
N ARG A 116 6.47 7.31 16.72
CA ARG A 116 5.62 7.28 17.91
C ARG A 116 4.58 6.17 17.84
N LYS A 117 3.90 6.00 16.70
CA LYS A 117 2.91 4.92 16.50
C LYS A 117 3.55 3.54 16.65
N LEU A 118 4.72 3.33 16.05
CA LEU A 118 5.45 2.07 16.18
C LEU A 118 5.84 1.77 17.65
N ILE A 119 6.27 2.78 18.39
CA ILE A 119 6.58 2.63 19.84
C ILE A 119 5.31 2.25 20.61
N THR A 120 4.18 2.91 20.34
CA THR A 120 2.91 2.61 21.00
C THR A 120 2.45 1.19 20.72
N ILE A 121 2.42 0.78 19.44
CA ILE A 121 2.01 -0.56 19.03
C ILE A 121 2.93 -1.63 19.65
N SER A 122 4.25 -1.39 19.62
CA SER A 122 5.20 -2.32 20.22
C SER A 122 4.97 -2.49 21.72
N ASN A 123 4.70 -1.39 22.46
CA ASN A 123 4.39 -1.47 23.87
C ASN A 123 3.08 -2.22 24.14
N GLU A 124 2.04 -2.02 23.34
CA GLU A 124 0.79 -2.76 23.45
C GLU A 124 1.00 -4.26 23.21
N ILE A 125 1.76 -4.62 22.17
CA ILE A 125 2.11 -6.02 21.87
C ILE A 125 2.89 -6.64 23.06
N ILE A 126 3.89 -5.92 23.57
CA ILE A 126 4.68 -6.38 24.72
C ILE A 126 3.76 -6.64 25.94
N GLN A 127 2.89 -5.70 26.29
CA GLN A 127 1.98 -5.86 27.41
C GLN A 127 1.05 -7.07 27.26
N LYS A 128 0.45 -7.23 26.08
CA LYS A 128 -0.44 -8.36 25.80
C LYS A 128 0.29 -9.70 25.74
N SER A 129 1.57 -9.71 25.34
CA SER A 129 2.39 -10.93 25.31
C SER A 129 2.73 -11.47 26.71
N TYR A 130 2.66 -10.63 27.76
CA TYR A 130 2.80 -11.06 29.15
C TYR A 130 1.47 -11.53 29.77
N ASP A 131 0.35 -11.33 29.09
CA ASP A 131 -0.97 -11.79 29.56
C ASP A 131 -1.20 -13.24 29.14
N GLU A 132 -1.11 -14.15 30.10
CA GLU A 132 -1.30 -15.60 29.90
C GLU A 132 -2.72 -15.96 29.43
N THR A 133 -3.69 -15.05 29.51
CA THR A 133 -5.07 -15.29 29.07
C THR A 133 -5.29 -14.95 27.59
N SER A 134 -4.35 -14.29 26.95
CA SER A 134 -4.43 -13.90 25.53
C SER A 134 -4.15 -15.08 24.61
N ASP A 135 -4.99 -15.28 23.58
CA ASP A 135 -4.69 -16.24 22.51
C ASP A 135 -3.52 -15.69 21.66
N VAL A 136 -2.53 -16.53 21.45
CA VAL A 136 -1.30 -16.14 20.72
C VAL A 136 -1.59 -15.84 19.25
N MET A 137 -2.53 -16.56 18.62
CA MET A 137 -2.89 -16.33 17.22
C MET A 137 -3.66 -15.03 17.05
N ASP A 138 -4.61 -14.76 17.95
CA ASP A 138 -5.34 -13.48 17.95
C ASP A 138 -4.40 -12.29 18.18
N LEU A 139 -3.40 -12.45 19.06
CA LEU A 139 -2.39 -11.40 19.30
C LEU A 139 -1.52 -11.16 18.07
N LEU A 140 -1.16 -12.22 17.33
CA LEU A 140 -0.36 -12.11 16.10
C LEU A 140 -1.15 -11.37 15.01
N ASP A 141 -2.42 -11.75 14.80
CA ASP A 141 -3.31 -11.12 13.82
C ASP A 141 -3.54 -9.63 14.16
N GLU A 142 -3.73 -9.30 15.44
CA GLU A 142 -3.87 -7.92 15.88
C GLU A 142 -2.59 -7.11 15.64
N ALA A 143 -1.43 -7.69 15.91
CA ALA A 143 -0.13 -7.04 15.69
C ALA A 143 0.10 -6.77 14.20
N GLU A 144 -0.17 -7.74 13.34
CA GLU A 144 -0.07 -7.61 11.88
C GLU A 144 -1.01 -6.52 11.36
N SER A 145 -2.28 -6.55 11.78
CA SER A 145 -3.27 -5.53 11.38
C SER A 145 -2.83 -4.13 11.76
N LYS A 146 -2.36 -3.90 12.99
CA LYS A 146 -1.91 -2.58 13.44
C LYS A 146 -0.68 -2.08 12.69
N LEU A 147 0.28 -2.96 12.40
CA LEU A 147 1.46 -2.60 11.59
C LEU A 147 1.08 -2.29 10.15
N TYR A 148 0.16 -3.06 9.57
CA TYR A 148 -0.39 -2.83 8.24
C TYR A 148 -1.10 -1.47 8.15
N ASP A 149 -1.91 -1.11 9.14
CA ASP A 149 -2.61 0.17 9.20
C ASP A 149 -1.63 1.36 9.22
N VAL A 150 -0.52 1.24 9.95
CA VAL A 150 0.54 2.25 9.94
C VAL A 150 1.20 2.37 8.56
N ALA A 151 1.44 1.25 7.89
CA ALA A 151 2.00 1.23 6.55
C ALA A 151 1.04 1.84 5.52
N GLN A 152 -0.23 1.43 5.53
CA GLN A 152 -1.27 1.90 4.61
C GLN A 152 -1.68 3.36 4.87
N GLY A 153 -1.81 3.77 6.11
CA GLY A 153 -2.18 5.14 6.48
C GLY A 153 -1.17 6.18 5.98
N ASN A 154 0.09 5.79 5.78
CA ASN A 154 1.15 6.65 5.25
C ASN A 154 1.31 6.56 3.72
N LEU A 155 0.62 5.58 3.09
CA LEU A 155 0.53 5.40 1.64
C LEU A 155 -0.73 6.06 1.04
N ARG A 156 -1.37 7.02 1.74
CA ARG A 156 -2.40 7.84 1.11
C ARG A 156 -1.77 8.47 -0.11
N GLY A 157 -2.09 7.88 -1.28
CA GLY A 157 -1.62 8.37 -2.56
C GLY A 157 -2.02 9.83 -2.67
N THR A 158 -1.07 10.66 -3.02
CA THR A 158 -1.34 12.07 -3.38
C THR A 158 -2.44 12.06 -4.42
N SER A 159 -3.56 12.73 -4.14
CA SER A 159 -4.61 12.94 -5.14
C SER A 159 -3.97 13.63 -6.34
N GLU A 160 -3.97 12.97 -7.49
CA GLU A 160 -3.38 13.53 -8.68
C GLU A 160 -4.42 14.39 -9.40
N THR A 161 -4.01 15.56 -9.88
CA THR A 161 -4.91 16.41 -10.66
C THR A 161 -5.34 15.71 -11.96
N ALA A 162 -6.55 16.01 -12.44
CA ALA A 162 -7.04 15.48 -13.72
C ALA A 162 -6.04 15.77 -14.86
N GLN A 163 -5.36 16.91 -14.84
CA GLN A 163 -4.35 17.29 -15.83
C GLN A 163 -3.18 16.29 -15.82
N THR A 164 -2.64 15.95 -14.65
CA THR A 164 -1.55 14.97 -14.50
C THR A 164 -1.99 13.58 -14.96
N LEU A 165 -3.21 13.16 -14.57
CA LEU A 165 -3.78 11.87 -14.96
C LEU A 165 -4.01 11.78 -16.48
N VAL A 166 -4.48 12.85 -17.12
CA VAL A 166 -4.65 12.91 -18.58
C VAL A 166 -3.30 12.80 -19.30
N LEU A 167 -2.25 13.44 -18.80
CA LEU A 167 -0.90 13.29 -19.38
C LEU A 167 -0.38 11.85 -19.26
N LYS A 168 -0.56 11.22 -18.09
CA LYS A 168 -0.20 9.81 -17.89
C LYS A 168 -0.99 8.86 -18.79
N ALA A 169 -2.30 9.10 -18.93
CA ALA A 169 -3.16 8.32 -19.81
C ALA A 169 -2.74 8.46 -21.28
N LYS A 170 -2.47 9.67 -21.77
CA LYS A 170 -1.97 9.89 -23.13
C LYS A 170 -0.67 9.15 -23.38
N LYS A 171 0.29 9.26 -22.48
CA LYS A 171 1.57 8.55 -22.58
C LYS A 171 1.39 7.05 -22.67
N ARG A 172 0.48 6.48 -21.84
CA ARG A 172 0.17 5.05 -21.88
C ARG A 172 -0.46 4.62 -23.21
N ILE A 173 -1.36 5.45 -23.78
CA ILE A 173 -1.98 5.18 -25.08
C ILE A 173 -0.91 5.18 -26.19
N GLU A 174 0.00 6.17 -26.20
CA GLU A 174 1.11 6.23 -27.17
C GLU A 174 2.07 5.04 -27.06
N GLU A 175 2.32 4.54 -25.84
CA GLU A 175 3.15 3.34 -25.61
C GLU A 175 2.47 2.07 -26.15
N ILE A 176 1.14 1.96 -26.01
CA ILE A 176 0.35 0.85 -26.56
C ILE A 176 0.34 0.91 -28.10
N GLU A 177 0.14 2.09 -28.68
CA GLU A 177 0.14 2.28 -30.14
C GLU A 177 1.47 1.89 -30.79
N LYS A 178 2.60 2.18 -30.13
CA LYS A 178 3.94 1.78 -30.61
C LYS A 178 4.20 0.28 -30.59
N ARG A 179 3.39 -0.49 -29.86
CA ARG A 179 3.49 -1.95 -29.79
C ARG A 179 2.56 -2.55 -30.84
N GLU A 180 2.94 -2.52 -32.11
CA GLU A 180 2.16 -3.11 -33.21
C GLU A 180 1.72 -4.56 -32.87
N GLY A 181 0.40 -4.78 -32.75
CA GLY A 181 -0.20 -6.10 -32.50
C GLY A 181 -0.04 -6.67 -31.08
N ALA A 182 0.54 -5.92 -30.13
CA ALA A 182 0.66 -6.36 -28.75
C ALA A 182 -0.64 -6.09 -27.96
N LEU A 183 -0.97 -7.02 -27.07
CA LEU A 183 -2.05 -6.83 -26.10
C LEU A 183 -1.71 -5.65 -25.17
N SER A 184 -2.74 -4.90 -24.77
CA SER A 184 -2.57 -3.80 -23.80
C SER A 184 -2.30 -4.31 -22.38
N GLY A 185 -2.72 -5.53 -22.08
CA GLY A 185 -2.55 -6.23 -20.81
C GLY A 185 -1.68 -7.47 -20.91
N ILE A 186 -1.64 -8.25 -19.82
CA ILE A 186 -0.93 -9.52 -19.73
C ILE A 186 -1.74 -10.60 -20.48
N SER A 187 -1.12 -11.29 -21.44
CA SER A 187 -1.78 -12.38 -22.18
C SER A 187 -2.18 -13.51 -21.22
N THR A 188 -3.37 -14.04 -21.43
CA THR A 188 -3.91 -15.18 -20.67
C THR A 188 -3.40 -16.53 -21.19
N GLY A 189 -2.78 -16.55 -22.38
CA GLY A 189 -2.42 -17.76 -23.11
C GLY A 189 -3.59 -18.40 -23.90
N PHE A 190 -4.75 -17.76 -23.90
CA PHE A 190 -5.93 -18.17 -24.66
C PHE A 190 -6.28 -17.11 -25.69
N ASP A 191 -5.92 -17.30 -26.97
CA ASP A 191 -6.06 -16.31 -28.04
C ASP A 191 -7.45 -15.67 -28.15
N LYS A 192 -8.50 -16.49 -27.97
CA LYS A 192 -9.88 -15.99 -28.05
C LYS A 192 -10.24 -15.10 -26.88
N LEU A 193 -9.74 -15.42 -25.70
CA LEU A 193 -9.93 -14.62 -24.49
C LEU A 193 -9.14 -13.31 -24.59
N ASP A 194 -7.91 -13.40 -25.02
CA ASP A 194 -7.03 -12.25 -25.21
C ASP A 194 -7.59 -11.25 -26.24
N LYS A 195 -8.22 -11.73 -27.32
CA LYS A 195 -8.91 -10.89 -28.29
C LYS A 195 -10.12 -10.16 -27.71
N LEU A 196 -10.80 -10.75 -26.74
CA LEU A 196 -11.99 -10.17 -26.10
C LEU A 196 -11.62 -9.17 -24.98
N THR A 197 -10.57 -9.47 -24.21
CA THR A 197 -10.19 -8.71 -23.03
C THR A 197 -9.01 -7.77 -23.25
N SER A 198 -8.29 -7.94 -24.36
CA SER A 198 -6.98 -7.32 -24.60
C SER A 198 -5.91 -7.70 -23.54
N GLY A 199 -6.07 -8.90 -22.94
CA GLY A 199 -5.27 -9.39 -21.82
C GLY A 199 -5.72 -8.83 -20.46
N TRP A 200 -5.14 -9.33 -19.37
CA TRP A 200 -5.44 -8.86 -18.01
C TRP A 200 -4.82 -7.50 -17.75
N GLN A 201 -5.64 -6.55 -17.30
CA GLN A 201 -5.17 -5.19 -16.99
C GLN A 201 -4.72 -5.10 -15.53
N PRO A 202 -3.74 -4.22 -15.22
CA PRO A 202 -3.38 -3.93 -13.84
C PRO A 202 -4.58 -3.47 -13.01
N SER A 203 -4.66 -3.93 -11.77
CA SER A 203 -5.73 -3.63 -10.80
C SER A 203 -7.09 -4.30 -11.07
N ASP A 204 -7.21 -5.16 -12.10
CA ASP A 204 -8.46 -5.90 -12.34
C ASP A 204 -8.63 -7.02 -11.31
N LEU A 205 -9.89 -7.20 -10.86
CA LEU A 205 -10.35 -8.39 -10.16
C LEU A 205 -11.16 -9.25 -11.14
N VAL A 206 -10.59 -10.38 -11.54
CA VAL A 206 -11.24 -11.30 -12.48
C VAL A 206 -11.80 -12.52 -11.74
N ILE A 207 -13.12 -12.72 -11.83
CA ILE A 207 -13.80 -13.85 -11.18
C ILE A 207 -14.09 -14.94 -12.20
N VAL A 208 -13.54 -16.15 -11.96
CA VAL A 208 -13.81 -17.35 -12.78
C VAL A 208 -14.67 -18.31 -11.98
N ALA A 209 -15.88 -18.57 -12.46
CA ALA A 209 -16.81 -19.50 -11.85
C ALA A 209 -17.13 -20.68 -12.79
N ALA A 210 -17.23 -21.87 -12.22
CA ALA A 210 -17.63 -23.08 -12.95
C ALA A 210 -18.27 -24.09 -11.98
N ARG A 211 -19.09 -25.00 -12.53
CA ARG A 211 -19.61 -26.13 -11.75
C ARG A 211 -18.46 -27.06 -11.33
N PRO A 212 -18.63 -27.82 -10.25
CA PRO A 212 -17.63 -28.82 -9.84
C PRO A 212 -17.25 -29.74 -11.01
N GLY A 213 -15.95 -30.04 -11.14
CA GLY A 213 -15.42 -30.91 -12.19
C GLY A 213 -15.29 -30.32 -13.59
N MET A 214 -15.67 -29.05 -13.81
CA MET A 214 -15.61 -28.40 -15.14
C MET A 214 -14.23 -27.79 -15.47
N GLY A 215 -13.21 -28.02 -14.66
CA GLY A 215 -11.84 -27.63 -14.95
C GLY A 215 -11.43 -26.21 -14.54
N LYS A 216 -12.15 -25.56 -13.60
CA LYS A 216 -11.80 -24.22 -13.09
C LYS A 216 -10.32 -24.09 -12.68
N THR A 217 -9.83 -25.00 -11.84
CA THR A 217 -8.44 -25.02 -11.38
C THR A 217 -7.45 -25.29 -12.51
N ALA A 218 -7.81 -26.18 -13.46
CA ALA A 218 -6.97 -26.48 -14.63
C ALA A 218 -6.84 -25.25 -15.55
N PHE A 219 -7.93 -24.50 -15.73
CA PHE A 219 -7.93 -23.26 -16.50
C PHE A 219 -7.05 -22.18 -15.85
N ALA A 220 -7.24 -21.92 -14.55
CA ALA A 220 -6.43 -20.95 -13.82
C ALA A 220 -4.94 -21.34 -13.83
N LEU A 221 -4.64 -22.61 -13.61
CA LEU A 221 -3.28 -23.13 -13.60
C LEU A 221 -2.61 -23.04 -14.97
N SER A 222 -3.36 -23.27 -16.07
CA SER A 222 -2.85 -23.10 -17.43
C SER A 222 -2.50 -21.64 -17.75
N MET A 223 -3.32 -20.68 -17.28
CA MET A 223 -2.99 -19.25 -17.38
C MET A 223 -1.73 -18.91 -16.58
N ALA A 224 -1.67 -19.35 -15.31
CA ALA A 224 -0.52 -19.12 -14.45
C ALA A 224 0.78 -19.63 -15.07
N ARG A 225 0.74 -20.84 -15.69
CA ARG A 225 1.87 -21.39 -16.45
C ARG A 225 2.24 -20.52 -17.66
N ASP A 226 1.28 -20.15 -18.48
CA ASP A 226 1.55 -19.37 -19.69
C ASP A 226 2.19 -18.02 -19.36
N ILE A 227 1.69 -17.37 -18.32
CA ILE A 227 2.21 -16.08 -17.80
C ILE A 227 3.63 -16.24 -17.23
N SER A 228 3.85 -17.26 -16.39
CA SER A 228 5.14 -17.41 -15.71
C SER A 228 6.20 -18.02 -16.62
N VAL A 229 5.90 -19.07 -17.38
CA VAL A 229 6.88 -19.79 -18.20
C VAL A 229 7.17 -19.08 -19.51
N LYS A 230 6.11 -18.67 -20.27
CA LYS A 230 6.31 -18.08 -21.61
C LYS A 230 6.59 -16.58 -21.56
N GLN A 231 5.96 -15.85 -20.63
CA GLN A 231 6.11 -14.41 -20.56
C GLN A 231 7.11 -13.98 -19.48
N ASN A 232 7.59 -14.92 -18.64
CA ASN A 232 8.51 -14.67 -17.53
C ASN A 232 8.02 -13.58 -16.55
N ILE A 233 6.69 -13.54 -16.33
CA ILE A 233 6.05 -12.62 -15.40
C ILE A 233 5.79 -13.36 -14.08
N PRO A 234 6.15 -12.78 -12.90
CA PRO A 234 5.90 -13.42 -11.62
C PRO A 234 4.42 -13.67 -11.35
N VAL A 235 4.08 -14.91 -10.93
CA VAL A 235 2.72 -15.32 -10.57
C VAL A 235 2.71 -15.95 -9.19
N ALA A 236 1.84 -15.50 -8.31
CA ALA A 236 1.51 -16.16 -7.05
C ALA A 236 0.18 -16.91 -7.19
N PHE A 237 0.17 -18.20 -6.86
CA PHE A 237 -1.00 -19.06 -6.94
C PHE A 237 -1.32 -19.64 -5.56
N PHE A 238 -2.42 -19.19 -4.96
CA PHE A 238 -2.89 -19.66 -3.64
C PHE A 238 -3.99 -20.72 -3.82
N SER A 239 -3.83 -21.87 -3.16
CA SER A 239 -4.77 -22.99 -3.29
C SER A 239 -5.25 -23.49 -1.92
N LEU A 240 -6.57 -23.42 -1.70
CA LEU A 240 -7.22 -23.95 -0.50
C LEU A 240 -7.80 -25.37 -0.72
N GLU A 241 -7.77 -25.89 -1.94
CA GLU A 241 -8.39 -27.18 -2.29
C GLU A 241 -7.35 -28.28 -2.57
N MET A 242 -6.21 -27.93 -3.15
CA MET A 242 -5.19 -28.87 -3.60
C MET A 242 -3.83 -28.50 -3.05
N SER A 243 -3.01 -29.49 -2.70
CA SER A 243 -1.63 -29.24 -2.29
C SER A 243 -0.77 -28.73 -3.47
N SER A 244 0.26 -27.92 -3.15
CA SER A 244 1.21 -27.37 -4.12
C SER A 244 1.87 -28.45 -4.98
N VAL A 245 2.21 -29.61 -4.39
CA VAL A 245 2.78 -30.76 -5.12
C VAL A 245 1.79 -31.33 -6.15
N GLN A 246 0.49 -31.40 -5.83
CA GLN A 246 -0.53 -31.87 -6.77
C GLN A 246 -0.71 -30.90 -7.95
N LEU A 247 -0.64 -29.59 -7.68
CA LEU A 247 -0.71 -28.57 -8.72
C LEU A 247 0.50 -28.62 -9.64
N ILE A 248 1.70 -28.73 -9.10
CA ILE A 248 2.93 -28.90 -9.88
C ILE A 248 2.89 -30.19 -10.71
N THR A 249 2.42 -31.31 -10.15
CA THR A 249 2.26 -32.57 -10.90
C THR A 249 1.33 -32.43 -12.10
N ARG A 250 0.25 -31.64 -11.97
CA ARG A 250 -0.63 -31.32 -13.10
C ARG A 250 0.06 -30.46 -14.15
N LEU A 251 0.86 -29.48 -13.74
CA LEU A 251 1.67 -28.67 -14.66
C LEU A 251 2.67 -29.54 -15.42
N ILE A 252 3.40 -30.41 -14.72
CA ILE A 252 4.32 -31.37 -15.33
C ILE A 252 3.61 -32.23 -16.36
N SER A 253 2.45 -32.79 -16.04
CA SER A 253 1.64 -33.57 -16.98
C SER A 253 1.24 -32.75 -18.21
N SER A 254 0.89 -31.47 -18.03
CA SER A 254 0.53 -30.57 -19.13
C SER A 254 1.72 -30.24 -20.03
N GLU A 255 2.91 -30.00 -19.46
CA GLU A 255 4.13 -29.66 -20.21
C GLU A 255 4.71 -30.86 -20.94
N THR A 256 4.76 -31.98 -20.24
CA THR A 256 5.38 -33.18 -20.79
C THR A 256 4.43 -33.96 -21.73
N GLY A 257 3.11 -33.83 -21.56
CA GLY A 257 2.13 -34.66 -22.19
C GLY A 257 2.04 -36.08 -21.60
N LEU A 258 2.74 -36.34 -20.50
CA LEU A 258 2.69 -37.63 -19.82
C LEU A 258 1.37 -37.81 -19.06
N VAL A 259 0.86 -39.02 -19.06
CA VAL A 259 -0.39 -39.34 -18.37
C VAL A 259 -0.21 -39.16 -16.86
N SER A 260 -1.12 -38.40 -16.25
CA SER A 260 -1.05 -38.09 -14.80
C SER A 260 -1.01 -39.32 -13.90
N ASP A 261 -1.62 -40.44 -14.33
CA ASP A 261 -1.58 -41.69 -13.55
C ASP A 261 -0.16 -42.31 -13.51
N LYS A 262 0.60 -42.19 -14.57
CA LYS A 262 2.01 -42.63 -14.61
C LYS A 262 2.88 -41.77 -13.70
N LEU A 263 2.66 -40.46 -13.70
CA LEU A 263 3.36 -39.55 -12.80
C LEU A 263 3.03 -39.84 -11.33
N ARG A 264 1.76 -40.11 -11.04
CA ARG A 264 1.30 -40.44 -9.68
C ARG A 264 1.83 -41.78 -9.18
N THR A 265 1.95 -42.78 -10.05
CA THR A 265 2.40 -44.14 -9.68
C THR A 265 3.90 -44.35 -9.83
N GLY A 266 4.63 -43.36 -10.40
CA GLY A 266 6.08 -43.45 -10.64
C GLY A 266 6.46 -44.45 -11.73
N LYS A 267 5.50 -44.98 -12.49
CA LYS A 267 5.74 -45.99 -13.54
C LYS A 267 6.06 -45.33 -14.88
N LEU A 268 7.23 -44.70 -14.98
CA LEU A 268 7.75 -44.06 -16.19
C LEU A 268 8.80 -44.95 -16.85
N ALA A 269 8.77 -45.05 -18.18
CA ALA A 269 9.84 -45.67 -18.97
C ALA A 269 11.04 -44.72 -19.04
N GLU A 270 12.24 -45.24 -19.39
CA GLU A 270 13.48 -44.45 -19.46
C GLU A 270 13.35 -43.22 -20.36
N HIS A 271 12.74 -43.37 -21.54
CA HIS A 271 12.51 -42.25 -22.46
C HIS A 271 11.53 -41.21 -21.90
N GLU A 272 10.58 -41.62 -21.07
CA GLU A 272 9.61 -40.70 -20.40
C GLU A 272 10.31 -39.90 -19.31
N TRP A 273 11.27 -40.50 -18.59
CA TRP A 273 12.11 -39.80 -17.63
C TRP A 273 13.00 -38.75 -18.31
N GLN A 274 13.59 -39.06 -19.45
CA GLN A 274 14.38 -38.10 -20.24
C GLN A 274 13.49 -36.95 -20.74
N GLN A 275 12.29 -37.24 -21.25
CA GLN A 275 11.33 -36.23 -21.68
C GLN A 275 10.89 -35.33 -20.51
N LEU A 276 10.67 -35.92 -19.34
CA LEU A 276 10.29 -35.17 -18.14
C LEU A 276 11.41 -34.18 -17.77
N ASN A 277 12.64 -34.65 -17.62
CA ASN A 277 13.80 -33.81 -17.22
C ASN A 277 14.04 -32.64 -18.18
N ILE A 278 13.87 -32.86 -19.48
CA ILE A 278 14.07 -31.80 -20.49
C ILE A 278 12.96 -30.75 -20.38
N LYS A 279 11.69 -31.18 -20.30
CA LYS A 279 10.56 -30.25 -20.35
C LYS A 279 10.26 -29.56 -19.04
N VAL A 280 10.71 -30.09 -17.91
CA VAL A 280 10.51 -29.47 -16.60
C VAL A 280 11.49 -28.32 -16.35
N SER A 281 12.61 -28.27 -17.06
CA SER A 281 13.62 -27.21 -16.92
C SER A 281 13.05 -25.81 -17.04
N ASP A 282 12.14 -25.57 -17.98
CA ASP A 282 11.51 -24.26 -18.17
C ASP A 282 10.57 -23.91 -17.00
N LEU A 283 9.91 -24.90 -16.42
CA LEU A 283 9.03 -24.73 -15.25
C LEU A 283 9.86 -24.48 -13.98
N GLU A 284 11.03 -25.12 -13.82
CA GLU A 284 11.92 -24.93 -12.68
C GLU A 284 12.49 -23.49 -12.60
N SER A 285 12.71 -22.88 -13.77
CA SER A 285 13.23 -21.51 -13.87
C SER A 285 12.13 -20.43 -13.85
N ALA A 286 10.87 -20.81 -13.98
CA ALA A 286 9.76 -19.87 -14.05
C ALA A 286 9.47 -19.20 -12.70
N PRO A 287 9.16 -17.89 -12.66
CA PRO A 287 8.80 -17.19 -11.45
C PRO A 287 7.35 -17.49 -11.02
N LEU A 288 7.05 -18.76 -10.74
CA LEU A 288 5.76 -19.25 -10.27
C LEU A 288 5.84 -19.68 -8.80
N TYR A 289 5.08 -19.01 -7.95
CA TYR A 289 5.00 -19.24 -6.51
C TYR A 289 3.65 -19.89 -6.18
N ILE A 290 3.65 -21.05 -5.52
CA ILE A 290 2.44 -21.81 -5.18
C ILE A 290 2.41 -22.05 -3.68
N ASP A 291 1.31 -21.61 -3.05
CA ASP A 291 1.05 -21.76 -1.62
C ASP A 291 -0.30 -22.51 -1.38
#